data_5639f43e0f7d90686929fe1ba1ddbaa3
#
_entry.id   5639f43e0f7d90686929fe1ba1ddbaa3
#
_cell.length_a   1.000
_cell.length_b   1.000
_cell.length_c   1.000
_cell.angle_alpha   90.00
_cell.angle_beta   90.00
_cell.angle_gamma   90.00
#
_symmetry.space_group_name_H-M   'P 1'
#
loop_
_entity.id
_entity.type
_entity.pdbx_description
1 polymer ?
#
loop_
_entity_poly.entity_id
_entity_poly.type
_entity_poly.pdbx_seq_one_letter_code
_entity_poly.pdbx_strand_id
1 'polypeptide(L)'
;MKKYVYSEAKQVVVCGDIHGAFETLVYKSCVQYSMTDTVIIVAGDCGFGFEKPNYYTTLYNRLSGRLRKANNWVVFVRGNHDDPSYFNEEKVSYERFRCVPDYSVINVCGRNILCVGGAVSIDRKYRRTANLRLERRGVACYWPDELPVFDLSMIE
;
A
#
# COMPACT_ATOMS: atom_id res chain seq x y z
N MET A 1 -6.64 8.09 15.33
CA MET A 1 -6.76 7.87 13.85
C MET A 1 -5.95 8.91 13.07
N LYS A 2 -5.15 8.50 12.07
CA LYS A 2 -4.52 9.44 11.11
C LYS A 2 -5.50 9.74 9.97
N LYS A 3 -5.52 11.01 9.53
CA LYS A 3 -6.38 11.44 8.43
C LYS A 3 -5.54 12.02 7.29
N TYR A 4 -5.78 11.52 6.09
CA TYR A 4 -5.13 11.98 4.85
C TYR A 4 -6.20 12.62 3.96
N VAL A 5 -6.01 13.88 3.59
CA VAL A 5 -6.99 14.67 2.84
C VAL A 5 -6.48 14.93 1.42
N TYR A 6 -7.27 14.57 0.43
CA TYR A 6 -7.00 14.75 -0.99
C TYR A 6 -8.06 15.65 -1.63
N SER A 7 -8.03 16.94 -1.26
CA SER A 7 -9.03 17.93 -1.68
C SER A 7 -9.04 18.22 -3.18
N GLU A 8 -7.89 18.02 -3.84
CA GLU A 8 -7.74 18.25 -5.28
C GLU A 8 -8.20 17.07 -6.14
N ALA A 9 -8.41 15.91 -5.52
CA ALA A 9 -8.83 14.73 -6.25
C ALA A 9 -10.31 14.81 -6.64
N LYS A 10 -10.61 14.43 -7.89
CA LYS A 10 -11.97 14.42 -8.45
C LYS A 10 -12.57 13.02 -8.49
N GLN A 11 -11.74 11.99 -8.33
CA GLN A 11 -12.17 10.59 -8.34
C GLN A 11 -11.29 9.73 -7.44
N VAL A 12 -11.85 8.59 -7.03
CA VAL A 12 -11.14 7.55 -6.29
C VAL A 12 -11.36 6.21 -6.98
N VAL A 13 -10.28 5.45 -7.10
CA VAL A 13 -10.28 4.10 -7.67
C VAL A 13 -9.67 3.15 -6.64
N VAL A 14 -10.24 1.98 -6.48
CA VAL A 14 -9.72 0.93 -5.61
C VAL A 14 -9.29 -0.26 -6.46
N CYS A 15 -8.11 -0.79 -6.19
CA CYS A 15 -7.60 -2.04 -6.75
C CYS A 15 -6.87 -2.82 -5.65
N GLY A 16 -6.38 -4.01 -5.94
CA GLY A 16 -5.57 -4.82 -5.01
C GLY A 16 -4.67 -5.78 -5.78
N ASP A 17 -3.98 -6.65 -5.04
CA ASP A 17 -3.18 -7.77 -5.58
C ASP A 17 -2.16 -7.35 -6.64
N ILE A 18 -1.44 -6.26 -6.41
CA ILE A 18 -0.43 -5.80 -7.38
C ILE A 18 0.93 -6.49 -7.22
N HIS A 19 1.19 -7.13 -6.05
CA HIS A 19 2.38 -7.93 -5.77
C HIS A 19 3.69 -7.31 -6.30
N GLY A 20 3.92 -6.02 -6.01
CA GLY A 20 5.13 -5.28 -6.43
C GLY A 20 5.09 -4.73 -7.85
N ALA A 21 4.00 -4.90 -8.60
CA ALA A 21 3.85 -4.36 -9.95
C ALA A 21 3.58 -2.84 -9.97
N PHE A 22 4.31 -2.08 -9.15
CA PHE A 22 4.13 -0.63 -8.97
C PHE A 22 4.26 0.18 -10.27
N GLU A 23 5.25 -0.17 -11.10
CA GLU A 23 5.47 0.51 -12.39
C GLU A 23 4.29 0.27 -13.34
N THR A 24 3.79 -0.96 -13.36
CA THR A 24 2.61 -1.34 -14.17
C THR A 24 1.36 -0.58 -13.69
N LEU A 25 1.16 -0.46 -12.38
CA LEU A 25 0.05 0.30 -11.81
C LEU A 25 0.08 1.76 -12.27
N VAL A 26 1.23 2.43 -12.12
CA VAL A 26 1.38 3.84 -12.51
C VAL A 26 1.32 4.03 -14.02
N TYR A 27 1.88 3.10 -14.80
CA TYR A 27 1.77 3.13 -16.25
C TYR A 27 0.32 3.00 -16.71
N LYS A 28 -0.40 1.99 -16.20
CA LYS A 28 -1.80 1.77 -16.57
C LYS A 28 -2.66 2.96 -16.19
N SER A 29 -2.58 3.44 -14.95
CA SER A 29 -3.41 4.54 -14.48
C SER A 29 -3.10 5.86 -15.21
N CYS A 30 -1.83 6.27 -15.27
CA CYS A 30 -1.45 7.59 -15.78
C CYS A 30 -1.33 7.66 -17.30
N VAL A 31 -1.04 6.53 -17.97
CA VAL A 31 -0.76 6.51 -19.42
C VAL A 31 -1.84 5.74 -20.17
N GLN A 32 -2.04 4.47 -19.85
CA GLN A 32 -2.97 3.62 -20.62
C GLN A 32 -4.41 4.08 -20.47
N TYR A 33 -4.85 4.39 -19.24
CA TYR A 33 -6.22 4.83 -18.95
C TYR A 33 -6.35 6.35 -18.83
N SER A 34 -5.22 7.09 -18.94
CA SER A 34 -5.19 8.56 -18.88
C SER A 34 -5.96 9.14 -17.67
N MET A 35 -5.89 8.46 -16.52
CA MET A 35 -6.54 8.93 -15.29
C MET A 35 -5.84 10.19 -14.80
N THR A 36 -6.62 11.18 -14.41
CA THR A 36 -6.13 12.45 -13.83
C THR A 36 -6.90 12.78 -12.55
N ASP A 37 -6.30 13.58 -11.67
CA ASP A 37 -6.91 14.04 -10.42
C ASP A 37 -7.49 12.86 -9.59
N THR A 38 -6.78 11.73 -9.57
CA THR A 38 -7.28 10.47 -9.04
C THR A 38 -6.49 10.01 -7.81
N VAL A 39 -7.18 9.62 -6.74
CA VAL A 39 -6.61 8.81 -5.67
C VAL A 39 -6.81 7.34 -6.00
N ILE A 40 -5.71 6.61 -6.10
CA ILE A 40 -5.70 5.16 -6.35
C ILE A 40 -5.39 4.49 -5.01
N ILE A 41 -6.34 3.74 -4.47
CA ILE A 41 -6.17 2.97 -3.23
C ILE A 41 -5.86 1.52 -3.62
N VAL A 42 -4.69 1.03 -3.21
CA VAL A 42 -4.32 -0.38 -3.34
C VAL A 42 -4.69 -1.08 -2.06
N ALA A 43 -5.73 -1.90 -2.11
CA ALA A 43 -6.34 -2.57 -0.95
C ALA A 43 -5.75 -3.97 -0.76
N GLY A 44 -4.52 -4.01 -0.26
CA GLY A 44 -3.83 -5.25 0.09
C GLY A 44 -2.94 -5.84 -1.01
N ASP A 45 -2.04 -6.70 -0.57
CA ASP A 45 -1.05 -7.42 -1.37
C ASP A 45 -0.29 -6.52 -2.33
N CYS A 46 0.22 -5.43 -1.74
CA CYS A 46 0.90 -4.36 -2.46
C CYS A 46 2.30 -4.79 -2.94
N GLY A 47 3.00 -5.60 -2.14
CA GLY A 47 4.36 -6.09 -2.43
C GLY A 47 5.45 -5.37 -1.64
N PHE A 48 5.12 -4.84 -0.45
CA PHE A 48 6.12 -4.25 0.45
C PHE A 48 6.78 -5.32 1.33
N GLY A 49 8.12 -5.19 1.50
CA GLY A 49 8.92 -6.07 2.35
C GLY A 49 9.75 -7.11 1.59
N PHE A 50 9.53 -7.29 0.28
CA PHE A 50 10.27 -8.24 -0.55
C PHE A 50 11.56 -7.67 -1.13
N GLU A 51 11.70 -6.35 -1.12
CA GLU A 51 12.84 -5.63 -1.70
C GLU A 51 13.64 -4.91 -0.60
N LYS A 52 14.88 -4.55 -0.91
CA LYS A 52 15.71 -3.76 -0.02
C LYS A 52 15.09 -2.38 0.24
N PRO A 53 15.28 -1.78 1.43
CA PRO A 53 14.61 -0.51 1.78
C PRO A 53 14.82 0.63 0.77
N ASN A 54 16.01 0.76 0.18
CA ASN A 54 16.32 1.80 -0.81
C ASN A 54 15.63 1.60 -2.17
N TYR A 55 15.12 0.40 -2.45
CA TYR A 55 14.38 0.12 -3.67
C TYR A 55 13.17 1.03 -3.81
N TYR A 56 12.37 1.20 -2.77
CA TYR A 56 11.14 1.98 -2.83
C TYR A 56 11.38 3.47 -3.04
N THR A 57 12.49 4.02 -2.51
CA THR A 57 12.90 5.41 -2.79
C THR A 57 13.28 5.57 -4.27
N THR A 58 14.06 4.66 -4.80
CA THR A 58 14.47 4.67 -6.22
C THR A 58 13.27 4.52 -7.13
N LEU A 59 12.36 3.62 -6.79
CA LEU A 59 11.09 3.42 -7.49
C LEU A 59 10.25 4.69 -7.53
N TYR A 60 10.03 5.33 -6.36
CA TYR A 60 9.26 6.58 -6.30
C TYR A 60 9.88 7.69 -7.15
N ASN A 61 11.20 7.84 -7.13
CA ASN A 61 11.88 8.85 -7.95
C ASN A 61 11.61 8.65 -9.44
N ARG A 62 11.52 7.41 -9.90
CA ARG A 62 11.16 7.10 -11.30
C ARG A 62 9.69 7.36 -11.62
N LEU A 63 8.79 7.14 -10.67
CA LEU A 63 7.34 7.21 -10.87
C LEU A 63 6.76 8.61 -10.61
N SER A 64 7.39 9.40 -9.75
CA SER A 64 6.89 10.68 -9.24
C SER A 64 6.52 11.67 -10.34
N GLY A 65 7.30 11.75 -11.42
CA GLY A 65 7.03 12.63 -12.55
C GLY A 65 5.70 12.33 -13.26
N ARG A 66 5.38 11.03 -13.44
CA ARG A 66 4.10 10.61 -14.04
C ARG A 66 2.92 10.91 -13.12
N LEU A 67 3.07 10.61 -11.83
CA LEU A 67 2.04 10.90 -10.83
C LEU A 67 1.74 12.39 -10.73
N ARG A 68 2.77 13.25 -10.72
CA ARG A 68 2.60 14.72 -10.71
C ARG A 68 1.93 15.21 -11.98
N LYS A 69 2.38 14.76 -13.14
CA LYS A 69 1.81 15.19 -14.44
C LYS A 69 0.33 14.84 -14.55
N ALA A 70 -0.07 13.68 -14.04
CA ALA A 70 -1.46 13.23 -14.03
C ALA A 70 -2.26 13.79 -12.85
N ASN A 71 -1.62 14.45 -11.89
CA ASN A 71 -2.21 14.86 -10.60
C ASN A 71 -2.85 13.67 -9.86
N ASN A 72 -2.16 12.52 -9.85
CA ASN A 72 -2.63 11.30 -9.20
C ASN A 72 -1.86 11.01 -7.90
N TRP A 73 -2.51 10.30 -6.99
CA TRP A 73 -1.94 9.80 -5.74
C TRP A 73 -2.16 8.30 -5.63
N VAL A 74 -1.19 7.58 -5.09
CA VAL A 74 -1.30 6.15 -4.79
C VAL A 74 -1.19 5.98 -3.27
N VAL A 75 -2.19 5.33 -2.69
CA VAL A 75 -2.26 5.04 -1.26
C VAL A 75 -2.35 3.54 -1.08
N PHE A 76 -1.49 2.99 -0.25
CA PHE A 76 -1.41 1.56 -0.01
C PHE A 76 -1.97 1.21 1.36
N VAL A 77 -2.86 0.25 1.40
CA VAL A 77 -3.38 -0.42 2.59
C VAL A 77 -2.77 -1.82 2.62
N ARG A 78 -2.22 -2.26 3.74
CA ARG A 78 -1.52 -3.54 3.80
C ARG A 78 -2.42 -4.74 3.52
N GLY A 79 -1.88 -5.72 2.84
CA GLY A 79 -2.44 -7.07 2.75
C GLY A 79 -1.76 -8.03 3.73
N ASN A 80 -2.06 -9.31 3.59
CA ASN A 80 -1.37 -10.37 4.34
C ASN A 80 0.00 -10.75 3.74
N HIS A 81 0.26 -10.34 2.50
CA HIS A 81 1.55 -10.51 1.81
C HIS A 81 2.42 -9.24 1.85
N ASP A 82 2.17 -8.33 2.78
CA ASP A 82 2.98 -7.13 2.97
C ASP A 82 3.66 -7.13 4.34
N ASP A 83 4.86 -6.58 4.43
CA ASP A 83 5.53 -6.33 5.70
C ASP A 83 4.81 -5.19 6.44
N PRO A 84 4.13 -5.46 7.57
CA PRO A 84 3.36 -4.45 8.31
C PRO A 84 4.18 -3.25 8.75
N SER A 85 5.50 -3.40 8.91
CA SER A 85 6.37 -2.30 9.34
C SER A 85 6.42 -1.14 8.34
N TYR A 86 6.22 -1.41 7.03
CA TYR A 86 6.17 -0.35 6.02
C TYR A 86 4.96 0.57 6.19
N PHE A 87 3.89 0.05 6.76
CA PHE A 87 2.63 0.77 7.01
C PHE A 87 2.60 1.41 8.39
N ASN A 88 2.87 0.64 9.44
CA ASN A 88 2.82 1.11 10.83
C ASN A 88 3.85 2.20 11.12
N GLU A 89 5.05 2.10 10.56
CA GLU A 89 6.13 3.07 10.69
C GLU A 89 6.17 4.10 9.56
N GLU A 90 5.24 4.00 8.60
CA GLU A 90 5.15 4.86 7.41
C GLU A 90 6.49 4.99 6.66
N LYS A 91 7.24 3.89 6.51
CA LYS A 91 8.55 3.86 5.83
C LYS A 91 8.50 4.37 4.40
N VAL A 92 7.33 4.26 3.76
CA VAL A 92 7.05 4.84 2.44
C VAL A 92 5.95 5.89 2.60
N SER A 93 6.34 7.16 2.72
CA SER A 93 5.44 8.28 2.98
C SER A 93 5.79 9.49 2.09
N TYR A 94 5.73 9.28 0.79
CA TYR A 94 5.92 10.36 -0.19
C TYR A 94 4.59 11.08 -0.46
N GLU A 95 4.66 12.30 -0.96
CA GLU A 95 3.49 13.13 -1.27
C GLU A 95 2.42 12.39 -2.09
N ARG A 96 2.85 11.64 -3.11
CA ARG A 96 1.95 10.98 -4.09
C ARG A 96 2.04 9.46 -4.09
N PHE A 97 2.73 8.87 -3.10
CA PHE A 97 2.94 7.43 -3.04
C PHE A 97 3.23 7.04 -1.59
N ARG A 98 2.24 6.51 -0.88
CA ARG A 98 2.38 6.26 0.56
C ARG A 98 1.68 5.03 1.05
N CYS A 99 2.29 4.37 2.03
CA CYS A 99 1.64 3.40 2.90
C CYS A 99 0.92 4.13 4.03
N VAL A 100 -0.27 3.64 4.40
CA VAL A 100 -1.03 4.19 5.53
C VAL A 100 -1.18 3.13 6.63
N PRO A 101 -1.04 3.51 7.91
CA PRO A 101 -1.28 2.62 9.03
C PRO A 101 -2.74 2.15 9.08
N ASP A 102 -2.96 1.04 9.75
CA ASP A 102 -4.32 0.59 10.05
C ASP A 102 -5.10 1.68 10.80
N TYR A 103 -6.41 1.72 10.61
CA TYR A 103 -7.31 2.73 11.13
C TYR A 103 -7.00 4.17 10.65
N SER A 104 -6.35 4.30 9.50
CA SER A 104 -6.26 5.58 8.82
C SER A 104 -7.55 5.91 8.08
N VAL A 105 -7.85 7.20 7.95
CA VAL A 105 -8.98 7.70 7.17
C VAL A 105 -8.48 8.48 5.97
N ILE A 106 -8.90 8.07 4.79
CA ILE A 106 -8.67 8.80 3.53
C ILE A 106 -9.92 9.65 3.25
N ASN A 107 -9.76 10.96 3.28
CA ASN A 107 -10.81 11.89 2.86
C ASN A 107 -10.59 12.28 1.41
N VAL A 108 -11.53 11.89 0.54
CA VAL A 108 -11.45 12.11 -0.91
C VAL A 108 -12.86 12.21 -1.50
N CYS A 109 -13.10 13.13 -2.42
CA CYS A 109 -14.38 13.31 -3.10
C CYS A 109 -15.58 13.39 -2.13
N GLY A 110 -15.42 14.08 -1.00
CA GLY A 110 -16.46 14.22 0.02
C GLY A 110 -16.74 12.96 0.84
N ARG A 111 -15.92 11.92 0.74
CA ARG A 111 -16.09 10.66 1.47
C ARG A 111 -14.94 10.43 2.43
N ASN A 112 -15.24 9.79 3.56
CA ASN A 112 -14.26 9.26 4.50
C ASN A 112 -14.16 7.75 4.29
N ILE A 113 -12.98 7.27 3.92
CA ILE A 113 -12.70 5.85 3.68
C ILE A 113 -11.81 5.37 4.80
N LEU A 114 -12.31 4.48 5.65
CA LEU A 114 -11.53 3.83 6.71
C LEU A 114 -10.67 2.73 6.09
N CYS A 115 -9.38 2.75 6.39
CA CYS A 115 -8.40 1.78 5.93
C CYS A 115 -7.98 0.87 7.09
N VAL A 116 -8.31 -0.41 7.01
CA VAL A 116 -7.86 -1.45 7.93
C VAL A 116 -7.29 -2.59 7.09
N GLY A 117 -6.04 -2.93 7.31
CA GLY A 117 -5.33 -3.91 6.50
C GLY A 117 -5.22 -5.28 7.14
N GLY A 118 -4.61 -6.19 6.39
CA GLY A 118 -4.39 -7.58 6.79
C GLY A 118 -5.50 -8.53 6.37
N ALA A 119 -5.16 -9.81 6.34
CA ALA A 119 -6.10 -10.88 6.07
C ALA A 119 -5.60 -12.20 6.64
N VAL A 120 -6.49 -13.20 6.72
CA VAL A 120 -6.14 -14.57 7.07
C VAL A 120 -5.68 -15.28 5.81
N SER A 121 -4.39 -15.65 5.75
CA SER A 121 -3.85 -16.40 4.62
C SER A 121 -4.17 -17.89 4.70
N ILE A 122 -4.65 -18.45 3.61
CA ILE A 122 -4.80 -19.91 3.46
C ILE A 122 -3.44 -20.61 3.33
N ASP A 123 -2.44 -19.95 2.82
CA ASP A 123 -1.06 -20.43 2.62
C ASP A 123 -0.10 -20.09 3.78
N ARG A 124 -0.60 -19.58 4.89
CA ARG A 124 0.16 -19.14 6.08
C ARG A 124 1.15 -20.18 6.56
N LYS A 125 0.71 -21.44 6.67
CA LYS A 125 1.56 -22.55 7.12
C LYS A 125 2.71 -22.80 6.17
N TYR A 126 2.45 -22.74 4.87
CA TYR A 126 3.49 -22.91 3.84
C TYR A 126 4.50 -21.76 3.88
N ARG A 127 4.04 -20.52 3.91
CA ARG A 127 4.91 -19.32 3.96
C ARG A 127 5.77 -19.29 5.22
N ARG A 128 5.21 -19.64 6.39
CA ARG A 128 5.96 -19.76 7.63
C ARG A 128 7.12 -20.77 7.50
N THR A 129 6.87 -21.92 6.89
CA THR A 129 7.91 -22.95 6.67
C THR A 129 8.95 -22.49 5.65
N ALA A 130 8.53 -21.83 4.58
CA ALA A 130 9.40 -21.26 3.56
C ALA A 130 10.28 -20.16 4.13
N ASN A 131 9.72 -19.30 4.98
CA ASN A 131 10.42 -18.18 5.62
C ASN A 131 11.65 -18.63 6.41
N LEU A 132 11.57 -19.73 7.16
CA LEU A 132 12.70 -20.31 7.88
C LEU A 132 13.91 -20.66 6.99
N ARG A 133 13.67 -20.91 5.71
CA ARG A 133 14.73 -21.17 4.71
C ARG A 133 15.25 -19.88 4.10
N LEU A 134 14.39 -18.89 3.91
CA LEU A 134 14.69 -17.63 3.24
C LEU A 134 15.36 -16.62 4.17
N GLU A 135 15.04 -16.63 5.46
CA GLU A 135 15.68 -15.78 6.49
C GLU A 135 17.21 -15.95 6.51
N ARG A 136 17.70 -17.17 6.27
CA ARG A 136 19.13 -17.43 6.12
C ARG A 136 19.78 -16.69 4.94
N ARG A 137 18.97 -16.19 4.02
CA ARG A 137 19.40 -15.40 2.84
C ARG A 137 19.05 -13.93 2.98
N GLY A 138 18.52 -13.49 4.16
CA GLY A 138 18.09 -12.11 4.40
C GLY A 138 16.82 -11.71 3.63
N VAL A 139 15.97 -12.67 3.28
CA VAL A 139 14.70 -12.43 2.59
C VAL A 139 13.56 -12.92 3.48
N ALA A 140 12.54 -12.12 3.68
CA ALA A 140 11.31 -12.51 4.37
C ALA A 140 10.17 -12.70 3.37
N CYS A 141 9.27 -13.64 3.67
CA CYS A 141 8.04 -13.85 2.90
C CYS A 141 6.82 -14.12 3.79
N TYR A 142 7.00 -14.01 5.09
CA TYR A 142 5.96 -14.22 6.09
C TYR A 142 6.17 -13.27 7.27
N TRP A 143 5.11 -12.63 7.69
CA TRP A 143 5.06 -11.74 8.85
C TRP A 143 4.00 -12.25 9.83
N PRO A 144 4.32 -12.48 11.12
CA PRO A 144 3.39 -13.04 12.10
C PRO A 144 2.14 -12.18 12.34
N ASP A 145 2.27 -10.89 12.17
CA ASP A 145 1.25 -9.85 12.35
C ASP A 145 0.46 -9.52 11.09
N GLU A 146 0.36 -10.48 10.15
CA GLU A 146 -0.42 -10.34 8.91
C GLU A 146 -1.93 -10.17 9.13
N LEU A 147 -2.44 -10.58 10.29
CA LEU A 147 -3.87 -10.58 10.58
C LEU A 147 -4.44 -9.16 10.75
N PRO A 148 -5.70 -8.93 10.37
CA PRO A 148 -6.40 -7.71 10.75
C PRO A 148 -6.64 -7.71 12.27
N VAL A 149 -6.45 -6.57 12.90
CA VAL A 149 -6.78 -6.37 14.32
C VAL A 149 -8.08 -5.56 14.37
N PHE A 150 -9.13 -6.15 14.94
CA PHE A 150 -10.39 -5.45 15.14
C PHE A 150 -10.39 -4.72 16.48
N ASP A 151 -10.44 -3.40 16.45
CA ASP A 151 -10.44 -2.54 17.62
C ASP A 151 -11.49 -1.43 17.48
N LEU A 152 -12.59 -1.57 18.19
CA LEU A 152 -13.70 -0.60 18.18
C LEU A 152 -13.27 0.78 18.68
N SER A 153 -12.37 0.85 19.67
CA SER A 153 -11.89 2.10 20.24
C SER A 153 -11.17 2.99 19.22
N MET A 154 -10.72 2.40 18.12
CA MET A 154 -10.07 3.13 17.03
C MET A 154 -11.07 3.76 16.06
N ILE A 155 -12.38 3.50 16.21
CA ILE A 155 -13.42 3.97 15.28
C ILE A 155 -14.31 5.05 15.94
N GLU A 156 -14.37 5.04 17.26
CA GLU A 156 -15.03 6.08 18.08
C GLU A 156 -14.17 7.35 18.13
#